data_bcf2ecf4e6a661b4c56de8d25dd62492
#
_entry.id   bcf2ecf4e6a661b4c56de8d25dd62492
#
_cell.length_a   1.000
_cell.length_b   1.000
_cell.length_c   1.000
_cell.angle_alpha   90.00
_cell.angle_beta   90.00
_cell.angle_gamma   90.00
#
_symmetry.space_group_name_H-M   'P 1'
#
loop_
_entity.id
_entity.type
_entity.pdbx_description
1 polymer ?
#
loop_
_entity_poly.entity_id
_entity_poly.type
_entity_poly.pdbx_seq_one_letter_code
_entity_poly.pdbx_strand_id
1 'polypeptide(L)'
;MQRDGLQAYFKGGTALYKALKTTRRFSEDIDLSVDTRGCSTAQNNKRLERATKRYEALPRDPSQSVTHRSEVISVYNYVPVTAYDADDALQRFGKLKIEATSFTISEPTESLEVSALIYDLADEDQRRILKSEYGVAPFQVQTITLERIFIDKLFAAEAYVRKSDIEHRAFEAAKHIYDLAVMREHPKIVQLMQDAAQMEKLLNIRMTEEMERHDGIPGVLPREFTFFTDAAHKPEVRKAYDTMQRQYVLREQDRIEFAAAALALDRISEQLSANEAWQKCKMPLVSLDDRAPATYSESKTGHEKRGMSKSRKRNPER
;
A
#
# COMPACT_ATOMS: atom_id res chain seq x y z
N MET A 1 -4.33 12.61 13.69
CA MET A 1 -3.36 11.54 14.04
C MET A 1 -2.11 12.07 14.70
N GLN A 2 -1.33 12.93 14.08
CA GLN A 2 -0.14 13.54 14.74
C GLN A 2 -0.50 14.35 15.99
N ARG A 3 -1.63 15.06 15.99
CA ARG A 3 -2.13 15.82 17.16
C ARG A 3 -2.38 14.93 18.39
N ASP A 4 -2.63 13.65 18.18
CA ASP A 4 -2.93 12.66 19.24
C ASP A 4 -1.71 11.84 19.65
N GLY A 5 -0.51 12.16 19.17
CA GLY A 5 0.71 11.42 19.43
C GLY A 5 0.75 10.00 18.81
N LEU A 6 -0.12 9.72 17.83
CA LEU A 6 -0.09 8.46 17.12
C LEU A 6 1.04 8.48 16.08
N GLN A 7 1.96 7.54 16.20
CA GLN A 7 3.03 7.34 15.22
C GLN A 7 2.49 6.58 14.01
N ALA A 8 1.90 7.34 13.09
CA ALA A 8 1.39 6.84 11.82
C ALA A 8 2.00 7.66 10.67
N TYR A 9 2.47 6.96 9.65
CA TYR A 9 3.27 7.52 8.57
C TYR A 9 2.61 7.22 7.23
N PHE A 10 2.55 8.23 6.38
CA PHE A 10 1.95 8.12 5.06
C PHE A 10 2.85 7.35 4.12
N LYS A 11 2.30 6.42 3.36
CA LYS A 11 3.05 5.56 2.43
C LYS A 11 2.25 5.30 1.14
N GLY A 12 2.74 4.39 0.31
CA GLY A 12 2.03 3.85 -0.84
C GLY A 12 1.87 4.81 -2.02
N GLY A 13 0.91 4.50 -2.87
CA GLY A 13 0.64 5.26 -4.10
C GLY A 13 0.16 6.67 -3.84
N THR A 14 -0.65 6.87 -2.81
CA THR A 14 -1.18 8.19 -2.46
C THR A 14 -0.11 9.10 -1.88
N ALA A 15 0.87 8.56 -1.14
CA ALA A 15 2.05 9.32 -0.71
C ALA A 15 2.90 9.79 -1.91
N LEU A 16 3.11 8.91 -2.90
CA LEU A 16 3.81 9.28 -4.14
C LEU A 16 3.09 10.40 -4.90
N TYR A 17 1.77 10.33 -4.96
CA TYR A 17 0.97 11.31 -5.69
C TYR A 17 0.84 12.64 -4.94
N LYS A 18 0.50 12.62 -3.66
CA LYS A 18 0.11 13.81 -2.90
C LYS A 18 1.23 14.46 -2.10
N ALA A 19 2.14 13.68 -1.51
CA ALA A 19 3.20 14.19 -0.65
C ALA A 19 4.53 14.34 -1.42
N LEU A 20 4.97 13.28 -2.08
CA LEU A 20 6.24 13.25 -2.82
C LEU A 20 6.11 13.87 -4.22
N LYS A 21 4.89 13.99 -4.75
CA LYS A 21 4.56 14.58 -6.06
C LYS A 21 5.38 13.98 -7.22
N THR A 22 5.75 12.70 -7.08
CA THR A 22 6.63 11.99 -8.01
C THR A 22 5.84 11.30 -9.10
N THR A 23 4.75 10.60 -8.74
CA THR A 23 3.88 9.95 -9.74
C THR A 23 2.81 10.90 -10.27
N ARG A 24 2.33 10.65 -11.50
CA ARG A 24 1.27 11.42 -12.17
C ARG A 24 -0.02 10.63 -12.31
N ARG A 25 -0.07 9.40 -11.82
CA ARG A 25 -1.29 8.64 -11.75
C ARG A 25 -2.04 8.91 -10.44
N PHE A 26 -3.35 8.92 -10.53
CA PHE A 26 -4.24 9.01 -9.37
C PHE A 26 -4.06 7.80 -8.44
N SER A 27 -4.29 8.00 -7.16
CA SER A 27 -4.32 6.94 -6.14
C SER A 27 -5.49 7.20 -5.20
N GLU A 28 -6.22 6.15 -4.83
CA GLU A 28 -7.52 6.25 -4.18
C GLU A 28 -7.45 5.97 -2.68
N ASP A 29 -6.56 5.06 -2.28
CA ASP A 29 -6.46 4.58 -0.91
C ASP A 29 -5.52 5.47 -0.09
N ILE A 30 -5.81 5.61 1.19
CA ILE A 30 -4.89 6.24 2.15
C ILE A 30 -4.16 5.13 2.88
N ASP A 31 -2.88 4.94 2.53
CA ASP A 31 -2.03 3.92 3.12
C ASP A 31 -1.21 4.49 4.27
N LEU A 32 -1.28 3.84 5.43
CA LEU A 32 -0.56 4.24 6.63
C LEU A 32 0.31 3.09 7.16
N SER A 33 1.54 3.37 7.53
CA SER A 33 2.34 2.53 8.39
C SER A 33 2.21 3.02 9.81
N VAL A 34 1.89 2.12 10.75
CA VAL A 34 1.72 2.47 12.17
C VAL A 34 2.82 1.79 12.97
N ASP A 35 3.63 2.58 13.64
CA ASP A 35 4.68 2.04 14.50
C ASP A 35 4.06 1.37 15.74
N THR A 36 4.29 0.07 15.85
CA THR A 36 3.81 -0.77 16.94
C THR A 36 4.94 -1.52 17.65
N ARG A 37 6.19 -1.12 17.40
CA ARG A 37 7.36 -1.72 18.08
C ARG A 37 7.21 -1.60 19.59
N GLY A 38 7.47 -2.70 20.29
CA GLY A 38 7.32 -2.76 21.75
C GLY A 38 5.87 -2.80 22.26
N CYS A 39 4.88 -2.89 21.37
CA CYS A 39 3.48 -3.01 21.74
C CYS A 39 3.05 -4.46 21.94
N SER A 40 2.19 -4.71 22.91
CA SER A 40 1.43 -5.96 22.97
C SER A 40 0.44 -6.05 21.80
N THR A 41 -0.06 -7.26 21.49
CA THR A 41 -1.08 -7.47 20.45
C THR A 41 -2.32 -6.58 20.64
N ALA A 42 -2.77 -6.41 21.85
CA ALA A 42 -3.92 -5.54 22.16
C ALA A 42 -3.61 -4.07 21.91
N GLN A 43 -2.40 -3.60 22.25
CA GLN A 43 -1.95 -2.24 21.97
C GLN A 43 -1.77 -2.01 20.46
N ASN A 44 -1.23 -3.00 19.73
CA ASN A 44 -1.10 -2.95 18.28
C ASN A 44 -2.48 -2.75 17.63
N ASN A 45 -3.44 -3.61 17.91
CA ASN A 45 -4.79 -3.50 17.36
C ASN A 45 -5.43 -2.14 17.69
N LYS A 46 -5.28 -1.66 18.91
CA LYS A 46 -5.80 -0.35 19.32
C LYS A 46 -5.15 0.82 18.55
N ARG A 47 -3.84 0.75 18.25
CA ARG A 47 -3.15 1.75 17.44
C ARG A 47 -3.64 1.75 16.00
N LEU A 48 -3.75 0.56 15.37
CA LEU A 48 -4.27 0.42 14.02
C LEU A 48 -5.72 0.93 13.89
N GLU A 49 -6.56 0.60 14.86
CA GLU A 49 -7.93 1.12 14.91
C GLU A 49 -7.98 2.63 15.08
N ARG A 50 -7.13 3.21 15.91
CA ARG A 50 -7.03 4.67 16.03
C ARG A 50 -6.62 5.34 14.73
N ALA A 51 -5.75 4.70 13.94
CA ALA A 51 -5.31 5.23 12.66
C ALA A 51 -6.42 5.27 11.61
N THR A 52 -7.39 4.36 11.68
CA THR A 52 -8.37 4.16 10.60
C THR A 52 -9.81 4.47 11.00
N LYS A 53 -10.20 4.29 12.28
CA LYS A 53 -11.62 4.32 12.70
C LYS A 53 -12.10 5.65 13.27
N ARG A 54 -11.23 6.66 13.38
CA ARG A 54 -11.56 7.96 13.99
C ARG A 54 -11.91 9.09 13.01
N TYR A 55 -12.29 8.75 11.80
CA TYR A 55 -12.74 9.75 10.86
C TYR A 55 -14.25 9.92 10.98
N GLU A 56 -14.67 11.01 11.61
CA GLU A 56 -16.09 11.26 11.96
C GLU A 56 -16.87 11.99 10.87
N ALA A 57 -16.18 12.56 9.88
CA ALA A 57 -16.82 13.37 8.84
C ALA A 57 -17.64 12.54 7.83
N LEU A 58 -17.40 11.23 7.74
CA LEU A 58 -18.11 10.34 6.84
C LEU A 58 -18.57 9.07 7.58
N PRO A 59 -19.73 8.51 7.20
CA PRO A 59 -20.19 7.24 7.75
C PRO A 59 -19.25 6.08 7.33
N ARG A 60 -18.76 5.34 8.32
CA ARG A 60 -17.98 4.13 8.09
C ARG A 60 -18.88 2.99 7.67
N ASP A 61 -18.42 2.17 6.72
CA ASP A 61 -19.07 0.95 6.29
C ASP A 61 -18.45 -0.28 6.99
N PRO A 62 -19.09 -0.83 8.03
CA PRO A 62 -18.54 -1.98 8.75
C PRO A 62 -18.50 -3.25 7.89
N SER A 63 -19.36 -3.38 6.88
CA SER A 63 -19.45 -4.58 6.03
C SER A 63 -18.25 -4.73 5.09
N GLN A 64 -17.62 -3.62 4.74
CA GLN A 64 -16.43 -3.57 3.88
C GLN A 64 -15.13 -3.31 4.66
N SER A 65 -15.22 -3.09 5.98
CA SER A 65 -14.07 -2.89 6.83
C SER A 65 -13.50 -4.22 7.30
N VAL A 66 -12.18 -4.36 7.28
CA VAL A 66 -11.48 -5.59 7.66
C VAL A 66 -10.57 -5.29 8.85
N THR A 67 -10.50 -6.21 9.79
CA THR A 67 -9.51 -6.18 10.88
C THR A 67 -8.77 -7.49 10.88
N HIS A 68 -7.49 -7.44 10.61
CA HIS A 68 -6.57 -8.55 10.66
C HIS A 68 -5.42 -8.24 11.62
N ARG A 69 -4.63 -9.24 12.03
CA ARG A 69 -3.60 -9.12 13.09
C ARG A 69 -2.66 -7.91 12.93
N SER A 70 -2.23 -7.64 11.71
CA SER A 70 -1.25 -6.58 11.37
C SER A 70 -1.83 -5.50 10.46
N GLU A 71 -3.13 -5.55 10.18
CA GLU A 71 -3.78 -4.66 9.24
C GLU A 71 -5.20 -4.33 9.68
N VAL A 72 -5.57 -3.08 9.52
CA VAL A 72 -6.96 -2.62 9.66
C VAL A 72 -7.32 -1.77 8.45
N ILE A 73 -8.35 -2.20 7.73
CA ILE A 73 -8.93 -1.46 6.63
C ILE A 73 -10.26 -0.89 7.08
N SER A 74 -10.45 0.41 6.93
CA SER A 74 -11.74 1.08 7.15
C SER A 74 -12.21 1.73 5.86
N VAL A 75 -13.44 1.43 5.49
CA VAL A 75 -14.11 2.03 4.34
C VAL A 75 -15.15 3.04 4.82
N TYR A 76 -15.16 4.20 4.21
CA TYR A 76 -16.10 5.30 4.48
C TYR A 76 -16.87 5.62 3.23
N ASN A 77 -18.18 5.82 3.36
CA ASN A 77 -19.04 6.15 2.23
C ASN A 77 -19.26 7.67 2.15
N TYR A 78 -19.24 8.21 0.93
CA TYR A 78 -19.63 9.58 0.65
C TYR A 78 -20.56 9.64 -0.57
N VAL A 79 -21.33 10.69 -0.66
CA VAL A 79 -22.19 10.91 -1.85
C VAL A 79 -21.38 11.71 -2.87
N PRO A 80 -21.08 11.16 -4.05
CA PRO A 80 -20.40 11.90 -5.11
C PRO A 80 -21.20 13.12 -5.54
N VAL A 81 -20.52 14.23 -5.80
CA VAL A 81 -21.16 15.48 -6.27
C VAL A 81 -21.65 15.36 -7.71
N THR A 82 -20.95 14.55 -8.52
CA THR A 82 -21.30 14.30 -9.92
C THR A 82 -21.80 12.88 -10.09
N ALA A 83 -22.82 12.69 -10.96
CA ALA A 83 -23.19 11.36 -11.41
C ALA A 83 -22.03 10.74 -12.20
N TYR A 84 -21.76 9.48 -11.94
CA TYR A 84 -20.81 8.67 -12.69
C TYR A 84 -21.53 7.49 -13.32
N ASP A 85 -21.01 7.01 -14.43
CA ASP A 85 -21.55 5.83 -15.09
C ASP A 85 -21.33 4.60 -14.20
N ALA A 86 -22.38 3.83 -13.94
CA ALA A 86 -22.29 2.60 -13.15
C ALA A 86 -21.35 1.55 -13.79
N ASP A 87 -21.15 1.65 -15.11
CA ASP A 87 -20.23 0.80 -15.86
C ASP A 87 -18.77 1.34 -15.87
N ASP A 88 -18.54 2.50 -15.25
CA ASP A 88 -17.18 2.99 -15.07
C ASP A 88 -16.39 2.00 -14.20
N ALA A 89 -15.25 1.54 -14.73
CA ALA A 89 -14.35 0.61 -14.05
C ALA A 89 -13.82 1.16 -12.71
N LEU A 90 -13.95 2.46 -12.46
CA LEU A 90 -13.70 3.11 -11.17
C LEU A 90 -14.90 2.96 -10.22
N GLN A 91 -15.41 1.77 -10.01
CA GLN A 91 -16.50 1.47 -9.05
C GLN A 91 -16.21 1.88 -7.59
N ARG A 92 -15.17 2.69 -7.39
CA ARG A 92 -14.72 3.19 -6.09
C ARG A 92 -15.23 4.60 -5.77
N PHE A 93 -15.89 5.26 -6.71
CA PHE A 93 -16.58 6.50 -6.44
C PHE A 93 -17.63 6.29 -5.34
N GLY A 94 -17.65 7.21 -4.39
CA GLY A 94 -18.50 7.10 -3.21
C GLY A 94 -17.85 6.40 -2.02
N LYS A 95 -16.59 5.93 -2.13
CA LYS A 95 -15.87 5.25 -1.06
C LYS A 95 -14.50 5.88 -0.83
N LEU A 96 -14.12 6.02 0.44
CA LEU A 96 -12.78 6.36 0.89
C LEU A 96 -12.25 5.18 1.71
N LYS A 97 -11.14 4.59 1.28
CA LYS A 97 -10.48 3.50 1.98
C LYS A 97 -9.26 4.04 2.75
N ILE A 98 -9.18 3.71 4.02
CA ILE A 98 -8.01 3.97 4.87
C ILE A 98 -7.46 2.61 5.32
N GLU A 99 -6.23 2.34 4.96
CA GLU A 99 -5.52 1.11 5.30
C GLU A 99 -4.36 1.42 6.26
N ALA A 100 -4.33 0.78 7.41
CA ALA A 100 -3.24 0.89 8.35
C ALA A 100 -2.58 -0.48 8.57
N THR A 101 -1.27 -0.53 8.41
CA THR A 101 -0.48 -1.75 8.61
C THR A 101 0.57 -1.54 9.68
N SER A 102 0.88 -2.60 10.43
CA SER A 102 1.92 -2.60 11.46
C SER A 102 3.14 -3.46 11.13
N PHE A 103 3.10 -4.24 10.06
CA PHE A 103 4.24 -5.04 9.61
C PHE A 103 5.29 -4.22 8.86
N THR A 104 4.97 -2.99 8.47
CA THR A 104 5.90 -2.10 7.79
C THR A 104 6.69 -1.28 8.82
N ILE A 105 8.01 -1.36 8.79
CA ILE A 105 8.88 -0.51 9.59
C ILE A 105 8.81 0.91 9.03
N SER A 106 8.39 1.85 9.88
CA SER A 106 8.10 3.22 9.47
C SER A 106 9.36 4.10 9.37
N GLU A 107 10.37 3.62 8.65
CA GLU A 107 11.66 4.28 8.49
C GLU A 107 12.27 4.04 7.09
N PRO A 108 13.05 4.99 6.58
CA PRO A 108 13.19 6.37 7.02
C PRO A 108 11.97 7.23 6.64
N THR A 109 11.76 8.34 7.35
CA THR A 109 10.63 9.25 7.14
C THR A 109 11.08 10.70 6.96
N GLU A 110 10.24 11.50 6.32
CA GLU A 110 10.39 12.93 6.16
C GLU A 110 9.05 13.65 6.36
N SER A 111 9.07 14.91 6.78
CA SER A 111 7.86 15.72 6.91
C SER A 111 7.59 16.44 5.60
N LEU A 112 6.46 16.17 4.98
CA LEU A 112 6.08 16.74 3.69
C LEU A 112 4.73 17.42 3.75
N GLU A 113 4.56 18.44 2.91
CA GLU A 113 3.31 19.15 2.76
C GLU A 113 2.35 18.41 1.83
N VAL A 114 1.12 18.23 2.27
CA VAL A 114 0.01 17.66 1.50
C VAL A 114 -1.12 18.66 1.40
N SER A 115 -1.72 18.75 0.22
CA SER A 115 -2.86 19.61 -0.07
C SER A 115 -3.97 18.86 -0.80
N ALA A 116 -5.19 19.35 -0.69
CA ALA A 116 -6.31 18.85 -1.49
C ALA A 116 -6.08 19.19 -2.98
N LEU A 117 -6.54 18.32 -3.90
CA LEU A 117 -6.37 18.56 -5.34
C LEU A 117 -7.04 19.87 -5.79
N ILE A 118 -8.20 20.19 -5.21
CA ILE A 118 -8.87 21.46 -5.49
C ILE A 118 -8.01 22.66 -5.11
N TYR A 119 -7.23 22.56 -4.02
CA TYR A 119 -6.31 23.60 -3.60
C TYR A 119 -5.11 23.70 -4.55
N ASP A 120 -4.57 22.57 -5.02
CA ASP A 120 -3.45 22.53 -5.96
C ASP A 120 -3.80 23.17 -7.31
N LEU A 121 -5.04 22.98 -7.78
CA LEU A 121 -5.55 23.48 -9.06
C LEU A 121 -6.09 24.92 -8.99
N ALA A 122 -6.35 25.44 -7.79
CA ALA A 122 -6.93 26.75 -7.57
C ALA A 122 -5.91 27.87 -7.84
N ASP A 123 -6.40 29.01 -8.33
CA ASP A 123 -5.64 30.27 -8.36
C ASP A 123 -5.50 30.89 -6.96
N GLU A 124 -4.84 32.03 -6.86
CA GLU A 124 -4.52 32.64 -5.58
C GLU A 124 -5.77 33.12 -4.84
N ASP A 125 -6.75 33.69 -5.53
CA ASP A 125 -8.01 34.17 -4.94
C ASP A 125 -8.87 32.99 -4.47
N GLN A 126 -8.96 31.95 -5.27
CA GLN A 126 -9.65 30.71 -4.92
C GLN A 126 -9.00 30.03 -3.71
N ARG A 127 -7.66 29.98 -3.63
CA ARG A 127 -6.94 29.44 -2.45
C ARG A 127 -7.25 30.22 -1.18
N ARG A 128 -7.38 31.54 -1.29
CA ARG A 128 -7.77 32.39 -0.18
C ARG A 128 -9.16 32.02 0.34
N ILE A 129 -10.13 31.88 -0.56
CA ILE A 129 -11.50 31.45 -0.24
C ILE A 129 -11.51 30.04 0.36
N LEU A 130 -10.82 29.10 -0.28
CA LEU A 130 -10.73 27.72 0.22
C LEU A 130 -10.20 27.67 1.66
N LYS A 131 -9.21 28.52 1.98
CA LYS A 131 -8.63 28.59 3.32
C LYS A 131 -9.55 29.28 4.32
N SER A 132 -10.15 30.44 3.96
CA SER A 132 -10.95 31.24 4.90
C SER A 132 -12.34 30.68 5.17
N GLU A 133 -13.03 30.24 4.10
CA GLU A 133 -14.43 29.81 4.19
C GLU A 133 -14.57 28.30 4.44
N TYR A 134 -13.64 27.48 3.89
CA TYR A 134 -13.75 26.03 3.91
C TYR A 134 -12.68 25.34 4.76
N GLY A 135 -11.72 26.09 5.31
CA GLY A 135 -10.62 25.52 6.10
C GLY A 135 -9.69 24.59 5.29
N VAL A 136 -9.74 24.66 3.95
CA VAL A 136 -8.93 23.84 3.06
C VAL A 136 -7.59 24.53 2.85
N ALA A 137 -6.55 24.03 3.54
CA ALA A 137 -5.19 24.52 3.43
C ALA A 137 -4.20 23.35 3.43
N PRO A 138 -2.99 23.54 2.90
CA PRO A 138 -1.91 22.56 3.03
C PRO A 138 -1.58 22.26 4.50
N PHE A 139 -1.15 21.03 4.77
CA PHE A 139 -0.73 20.59 6.10
C PHE A 139 0.44 19.61 6.02
N GLN A 140 1.22 19.54 7.08
CA GLN A 140 2.39 18.66 7.16
C GLN A 140 1.99 17.24 7.55
N VAL A 141 2.60 16.25 6.85
CA VAL A 141 2.41 14.82 7.12
C VAL A 141 3.77 14.14 7.19
N GLN A 142 3.96 13.28 8.19
CA GLN A 142 5.11 12.38 8.22
C GLN A 142 4.92 11.30 7.16
N THR A 143 5.86 11.22 6.23
CA THR A 143 5.78 10.36 5.04
C THR A 143 7.02 9.46 5.00
N ILE A 144 6.85 8.21 4.60
CA ILE A 144 7.98 7.33 4.28
C ILE A 144 8.71 7.88 3.06
N THR A 145 10.04 7.89 3.08
CA THR A 145 10.86 8.50 2.03
C THR A 145 10.66 7.85 0.66
N LEU A 146 10.95 8.60 -0.39
CA LEU A 146 10.82 8.15 -1.77
C LEU A 146 11.66 6.90 -2.04
N GLU A 147 12.88 6.88 -1.55
CA GLU A 147 13.83 5.76 -1.72
C GLU A 147 13.30 4.48 -1.08
N ARG A 148 12.68 4.61 0.10
CA ARG A 148 12.05 3.48 0.76
C ARG A 148 10.83 2.98 0.00
N ILE A 149 9.96 3.88 -0.46
CA ILE A 149 8.80 3.51 -1.28
C ILE A 149 9.24 2.85 -2.59
N PHE A 150 10.36 3.28 -3.18
CA PHE A 150 10.90 2.63 -4.38
C PHE A 150 11.25 1.16 -4.12
N ILE A 151 11.93 0.86 -3.02
CA ILE A 151 12.22 -0.54 -2.62
C ILE A 151 10.91 -1.31 -2.39
N ASP A 152 9.94 -0.73 -1.68
CA ASP A 152 8.65 -1.38 -1.46
C ASP A 152 7.91 -1.71 -2.77
N LYS A 153 8.02 -0.83 -3.77
CA LYS A 153 7.44 -1.05 -5.10
C LYS A 153 8.12 -2.17 -5.88
N LEU A 154 9.45 -2.31 -5.78
CA LEU A 154 10.18 -3.42 -6.40
C LEU A 154 9.70 -4.76 -5.83
N PHE A 155 9.61 -4.88 -4.51
CA PHE A 155 9.14 -6.10 -3.86
C PHE A 155 7.66 -6.39 -4.13
N ALA A 156 6.80 -5.38 -4.13
CA ALA A 156 5.39 -5.55 -4.44
C ALA A 156 5.19 -5.99 -5.90
N ALA A 157 5.89 -5.38 -6.83
CA ALA A 157 5.86 -5.77 -8.24
C ALA A 157 6.27 -7.22 -8.44
N GLU A 158 7.36 -7.64 -7.80
CA GLU A 158 7.82 -9.04 -7.84
C GLU A 158 6.79 -9.99 -7.25
N ALA A 159 6.20 -9.64 -6.09
CA ALA A 159 5.18 -10.45 -5.45
C ALA A 159 3.95 -10.67 -6.36
N TYR A 160 3.48 -9.62 -7.06
CA TYR A 160 2.35 -9.75 -7.98
C TYR A 160 2.64 -10.63 -9.19
N VAL A 161 3.84 -10.55 -9.74
CA VAL A 161 4.22 -11.34 -10.94
C VAL A 161 4.39 -12.82 -10.61
N ARG A 162 4.85 -13.15 -9.41
CA ARG A 162 5.06 -14.54 -8.98
C ARG A 162 3.77 -15.28 -8.62
N LYS A 163 2.67 -14.58 -8.38
CA LYS A 163 1.41 -15.25 -8.05
C LYS A 163 0.79 -15.92 -9.26
N SER A 164 0.18 -17.09 -9.04
CA SER A 164 -0.43 -17.91 -10.11
C SER A 164 -1.67 -17.24 -10.73
N ASP A 165 -2.33 -16.33 -10.00
CA ASP A 165 -3.53 -15.62 -10.43
C ASP A 165 -3.21 -14.25 -11.06
N ILE A 166 -2.19 -14.20 -11.90
CA ILE A 166 -1.71 -12.96 -12.53
C ILE A 166 -2.81 -12.18 -13.26
N GLU A 167 -3.79 -12.86 -13.84
CA GLU A 167 -4.91 -12.21 -14.53
C GLU A 167 -5.68 -11.28 -13.60
N HIS A 168 -5.91 -11.70 -12.35
CA HIS A 168 -6.59 -10.89 -11.33
C HIS A 168 -5.69 -9.79 -10.73
N ARG A 169 -4.38 -9.91 -10.90
CA ARG A 169 -3.38 -9.02 -10.31
C ARG A 169 -2.63 -8.15 -11.30
N ALA A 170 -2.88 -8.36 -12.58
CA ALA A 170 -2.20 -7.64 -13.66
C ALA A 170 -2.39 -6.11 -13.54
N PHE A 171 -3.54 -5.67 -13.05
CA PHE A 171 -3.82 -4.26 -12.85
C PHE A 171 -2.98 -3.64 -11.73
N GLU A 172 -2.79 -4.35 -10.63
CA GLU A 172 -1.91 -3.89 -9.54
C GLU A 172 -0.44 -3.91 -9.99
N ALA A 173 -0.01 -4.94 -10.72
CA ALA A 173 1.31 -4.99 -11.33
C ALA A 173 1.53 -3.78 -12.27
N ALA A 174 0.54 -3.44 -13.08
CA ALA A 174 0.59 -2.30 -13.99
C ALA A 174 0.81 -0.96 -13.26
N LYS A 175 0.17 -0.75 -12.10
CA LYS A 175 0.41 0.45 -11.28
C LYS A 175 1.86 0.52 -10.80
N HIS A 176 2.44 -0.60 -10.39
CA HIS A 176 3.85 -0.64 -9.96
C HIS A 176 4.82 -0.40 -11.11
N ILE A 177 4.54 -0.96 -12.31
CA ILE A 177 5.34 -0.72 -13.51
C ILE A 177 5.39 0.79 -13.82
N TYR A 178 4.23 1.45 -13.83
CA TYR A 178 4.15 2.88 -14.08
C TYR A 178 4.92 3.68 -13.02
N ASP A 179 4.68 3.38 -11.74
CA ASP A 179 5.34 4.09 -10.65
C ASP A 179 6.87 3.95 -10.72
N LEU A 180 7.38 2.73 -10.93
CA LEU A 180 8.81 2.47 -11.05
C LEU A 180 9.42 3.19 -12.25
N ALA A 181 8.75 3.18 -13.41
CA ALA A 181 9.21 3.88 -14.59
C ALA A 181 9.34 5.40 -14.38
N VAL A 182 8.37 6.00 -13.67
CA VAL A 182 8.42 7.44 -13.33
C VAL A 182 9.47 7.72 -12.26
N MET A 183 9.54 6.91 -11.21
CA MET A 183 10.46 7.12 -10.10
C MET A 183 11.93 7.00 -10.51
N ARG A 184 12.23 6.15 -11.50
CA ARG A 184 13.60 5.89 -11.96
C ARG A 184 14.37 7.16 -12.30
N GLU A 185 13.70 8.15 -12.91
CA GLU A 185 14.34 9.41 -13.33
C GLU A 185 14.51 10.42 -12.18
N HIS A 186 13.98 10.12 -10.99
CA HIS A 186 14.08 11.03 -9.86
C HIS A 186 15.50 11.02 -9.28
N PRO A 187 16.14 12.19 -9.01
CA PRO A 187 17.53 12.27 -8.56
C PRO A 187 17.85 11.42 -7.32
N LYS A 188 16.93 11.37 -6.34
CA LYS A 188 17.09 10.53 -5.14
C LYS A 188 17.16 9.04 -5.48
N ILE A 189 16.42 8.58 -6.49
CA ILE A 189 16.41 7.18 -6.91
C ILE A 189 17.66 6.84 -7.73
N VAL A 190 18.07 7.76 -8.61
CA VAL A 190 19.35 7.62 -9.33
C VAL A 190 20.52 7.50 -8.34
N GLN A 191 20.54 8.34 -7.32
CA GLN A 191 21.56 8.29 -6.27
C GLN A 191 21.46 6.97 -5.48
N LEU A 192 20.26 6.54 -5.05
CA LEU A 192 20.07 5.28 -4.33
C LEU A 192 20.62 4.09 -5.09
N MET A 193 20.37 4.00 -6.40
CA MET A 193 20.85 2.89 -7.21
C MET A 193 22.39 2.84 -7.32
N GLN A 194 23.09 3.94 -7.07
CA GLN A 194 24.54 4.04 -7.05
C GLN A 194 25.15 3.93 -5.64
N ASP A 195 24.35 4.17 -4.58
CA ASP A 195 24.79 4.14 -3.18
C ASP A 195 24.53 2.78 -2.55
N ALA A 196 25.56 1.92 -2.52
CA ALA A 196 25.46 0.59 -1.95
C ALA A 196 25.16 0.61 -0.43
N ALA A 197 25.64 1.61 0.31
CA ALA A 197 25.42 1.67 1.75
C ALA A 197 23.95 2.06 2.08
N GLN A 198 23.39 3.03 1.35
CA GLN A 198 21.98 3.38 1.49
C GLN A 198 21.07 2.24 1.02
N MET A 199 21.42 1.58 -0.09
CA MET A 199 20.70 0.41 -0.60
C MET A 199 20.69 -0.72 0.43
N GLU A 200 21.85 -1.07 1.02
CA GLU A 200 21.94 -2.12 2.05
C GLU A 200 21.05 -1.82 3.25
N LYS A 201 21.06 -0.59 3.75
CA LYS A 201 20.21 -0.18 4.86
C LYS A 201 18.72 -0.39 4.55
N LEU A 202 18.25 0.03 3.38
CA LEU A 202 16.85 -0.11 2.99
C LEU A 202 16.47 -1.56 2.72
N LEU A 203 17.36 -2.34 2.10
CA LEU A 203 17.13 -3.76 1.88
C LEU A 203 17.04 -4.54 3.20
N ASN A 204 17.90 -4.25 4.18
CA ASN A 204 17.85 -4.89 5.48
C ASN A 204 16.51 -4.65 6.18
N ILE A 205 16.00 -3.41 6.13
CA ILE A 205 14.67 -3.09 6.65
C ILE A 205 13.61 -3.91 5.91
N ARG A 206 13.63 -3.89 4.58
CA ARG A 206 12.62 -4.57 3.76
C ARG A 206 12.64 -6.08 3.92
N MET A 207 13.81 -6.70 3.94
CA MET A 207 13.94 -8.14 4.13
C MET A 207 13.43 -8.59 5.51
N THR A 208 13.62 -7.76 6.55
CA THR A 208 13.04 -8.03 7.87
C THR A 208 11.51 -8.07 7.81
N GLU A 209 10.90 -7.14 7.07
CA GLU A 209 9.44 -7.13 6.89
C GLU A 209 8.91 -8.32 6.08
N GLU A 210 9.63 -8.76 5.05
CA GLU A 210 9.20 -9.90 4.22
C GLU A 210 9.03 -11.18 5.05
N MET A 211 9.76 -11.32 6.14
CA MET A 211 9.61 -12.47 7.05
C MET A 211 8.31 -12.45 7.84
N GLU A 212 7.70 -11.28 8.02
CA GLU A 212 6.47 -11.10 8.80
C GLU A 212 5.22 -10.98 7.92
N ARG A 213 5.38 -10.79 6.61
CA ARG A 213 4.28 -10.59 5.68
C ARG A 213 3.65 -11.91 5.23
N HIS A 214 2.33 -11.99 5.29
CA HIS A 214 1.57 -13.14 4.80
C HIS A 214 1.50 -13.22 3.27
N ASP A 215 1.57 -12.10 2.58
CA ASP A 215 1.43 -11.96 1.13
C ASP A 215 2.73 -11.55 0.43
N GLY A 216 3.83 -11.54 1.14
CA GLY A 216 5.16 -11.28 0.63
C GLY A 216 5.71 -12.43 -0.25
N ILE A 217 7.00 -12.40 -0.49
CA ILE A 217 7.76 -13.41 -1.23
C ILE A 217 8.86 -14.01 -0.34
N PRO A 218 8.48 -14.63 0.79
CA PRO A 218 9.46 -15.08 1.76
C PRO A 218 10.45 -16.06 1.13
N GLY A 219 11.73 -15.91 1.48
CA GLY A 219 12.81 -16.76 0.99
C GLY A 219 13.35 -16.37 -0.40
N VAL A 220 12.77 -15.39 -1.07
CA VAL A 220 13.27 -14.87 -2.35
C VAL A 220 14.18 -13.68 -2.10
N LEU A 221 15.38 -13.75 -2.61
CA LEU A 221 16.36 -12.67 -2.48
C LEU A 221 16.24 -11.67 -3.64
N PRO A 222 16.58 -10.38 -3.42
CA PRO A 222 16.49 -9.35 -4.46
C PRO A 222 17.15 -9.75 -5.79
N ARG A 223 18.31 -10.40 -5.77
CA ARG A 223 18.99 -10.87 -6.98
C ARG A 223 18.25 -11.94 -7.78
N GLU A 224 17.22 -12.53 -7.17
CA GLU A 224 16.39 -13.59 -7.78
C GLU A 224 15.07 -13.03 -8.36
N PHE A 225 14.89 -11.71 -8.35
CA PHE A 225 13.70 -11.08 -8.91
C PHE A 225 13.64 -11.24 -10.43
N THR A 226 12.48 -11.68 -10.91
CA THR A 226 12.20 -11.93 -12.33
C THR A 226 11.26 -10.87 -12.92
N PHE A 227 10.71 -10.00 -12.08
CA PHE A 227 9.74 -8.99 -12.48
C PHE A 227 10.17 -8.19 -13.70
N PHE A 228 11.44 -7.78 -13.77
CA PHE A 228 11.97 -6.94 -14.84
C PHE A 228 11.95 -7.63 -16.21
N THR A 229 12.11 -8.94 -16.24
CA THR A 229 12.04 -9.72 -17.48
C THR A 229 10.63 -10.24 -17.75
N ASP A 230 9.91 -10.68 -16.73
CA ASP A 230 8.63 -11.35 -16.86
C ASP A 230 7.48 -10.38 -17.18
N ALA A 231 7.49 -9.17 -16.59
CA ALA A 231 6.41 -8.21 -16.78
C ALA A 231 6.26 -7.74 -18.23
N ALA A 232 7.39 -7.51 -18.91
CA ALA A 232 7.41 -7.06 -20.31
C ALA A 232 6.85 -8.10 -21.30
N HIS A 233 6.76 -9.37 -20.90
CA HIS A 233 6.36 -10.47 -21.77
C HIS A 233 4.96 -11.02 -21.48
N LYS A 234 4.26 -10.50 -20.46
CA LYS A 234 2.90 -10.96 -20.10
C LYS A 234 1.83 -10.11 -20.79
N PRO A 235 1.05 -10.70 -21.76
CA PRO A 235 0.01 -9.94 -22.48
C PRO A 235 -1.04 -9.33 -21.57
N GLU A 236 -1.38 -10.02 -20.46
CA GLU A 236 -2.35 -9.59 -19.47
C GLU A 236 -1.87 -8.31 -18.78
N VAL A 237 -0.59 -8.23 -18.42
CA VAL A 237 0.02 -7.07 -17.79
C VAL A 237 0.03 -5.89 -18.75
N ARG A 238 0.38 -6.09 -20.02
CA ARG A 238 0.32 -5.03 -21.03
C ARG A 238 -1.08 -4.47 -21.21
N LYS A 239 -2.08 -5.34 -21.36
CA LYS A 239 -3.48 -4.93 -21.49
C LYS A 239 -3.97 -4.15 -20.24
N ALA A 240 -3.59 -4.65 -19.06
CA ALA A 240 -3.91 -4.00 -17.80
C ALA A 240 -3.21 -2.64 -17.67
N TYR A 241 -1.97 -2.51 -18.16
CA TYR A 241 -1.21 -1.27 -18.15
C TYR A 241 -1.88 -0.18 -18.98
N ASP A 242 -2.30 -0.51 -20.20
CA ASP A 242 -3.01 0.44 -21.07
C ASP A 242 -4.35 0.87 -20.45
N THR A 243 -5.06 -0.06 -19.81
CA THR A 243 -6.31 0.23 -19.10
C THR A 243 -6.06 1.11 -17.88
N MET A 244 -5.06 0.77 -17.08
CA MET A 244 -4.66 1.54 -15.91
C MET A 244 -4.33 2.99 -16.28
N GLN A 245 -3.56 3.21 -17.34
CA GLN A 245 -3.22 4.56 -17.74
C GLN A 245 -4.45 5.38 -18.16
N ARG A 246 -5.39 4.80 -18.92
CA ARG A 246 -6.62 5.50 -19.31
C ARG A 246 -7.47 5.90 -18.11
N GLN A 247 -7.46 5.10 -17.05
CA GLN A 247 -8.29 5.32 -15.86
C GLN A 247 -7.62 6.19 -14.80
N TYR A 248 -6.30 6.09 -14.63
CA TYR A 248 -5.58 6.68 -13.51
C TYR A 248 -4.61 7.80 -13.87
N VAL A 249 -4.20 7.93 -15.14
CA VAL A 249 -3.34 9.01 -15.58
C VAL A 249 -4.20 10.09 -16.23
N LEU A 250 -4.44 11.17 -15.46
CA LEU A 250 -5.39 12.20 -15.81
C LEU A 250 -4.99 13.01 -17.07
N ARG A 251 -3.70 13.29 -17.23
CA ARG A 251 -3.19 14.07 -18.34
C ARG A 251 -2.53 13.15 -19.35
N GLU A 252 -2.86 13.33 -20.62
CA GLU A 252 -2.35 12.51 -21.70
C GLU A 252 -0.82 12.57 -21.82
N GLN A 253 -0.25 13.73 -21.59
CA GLN A 253 1.20 13.97 -21.58
C GLN A 253 1.95 13.24 -20.46
N ASP A 254 1.26 12.80 -19.43
CA ASP A 254 1.83 12.04 -18.29
C ASP A 254 1.75 10.53 -18.54
N ARG A 255 1.15 10.09 -19.66
CA ARG A 255 1.10 8.69 -20.04
C ARG A 255 2.43 8.23 -20.60
N ILE A 256 2.81 7.01 -20.27
CA ILE A 256 4.06 6.38 -20.70
C ILE A 256 3.69 5.14 -21.51
N GLU A 257 4.10 5.06 -22.77
CA GLU A 257 3.91 3.87 -23.58
C GLU A 257 4.50 2.62 -22.89
N PHE A 258 3.80 1.49 -22.99
CA PHE A 258 4.23 0.26 -22.31
C PHE A 258 5.67 -0.13 -22.67
N ALA A 259 6.07 0.03 -23.93
CA ALA A 259 7.43 -0.26 -24.36
C ALA A 259 8.48 0.63 -23.68
N ALA A 260 8.16 1.91 -23.44
CA ALA A 260 9.04 2.83 -22.72
C ALA A 260 9.11 2.48 -21.24
N ALA A 261 7.98 2.06 -20.63
CA ALA A 261 7.96 1.59 -19.25
C ALA A 261 8.74 0.28 -19.08
N ALA A 262 8.61 -0.68 -20.01
CA ALA A 262 9.39 -1.91 -20.02
C ALA A 262 10.89 -1.61 -20.12
N LEU A 263 11.31 -0.73 -21.02
CA LEU A 263 12.71 -0.29 -21.14
C LEU A 263 13.22 0.37 -19.83
N ALA A 264 12.35 1.11 -19.15
CA ALA A 264 12.71 1.69 -17.84
C ALA A 264 12.96 0.60 -16.79
N LEU A 265 12.16 -0.47 -16.78
CA LEU A 265 12.37 -1.63 -15.91
C LEU A 265 13.68 -2.38 -16.23
N ASP A 266 13.99 -2.58 -17.51
CA ASP A 266 15.25 -3.21 -17.93
C ASP A 266 16.45 -2.42 -17.40
N ARG A 267 16.42 -1.11 -17.51
CA ARG A 267 17.47 -0.23 -16.98
C ARG A 267 17.55 -0.23 -15.46
N ILE A 268 16.42 -0.33 -14.76
CA ILE A 268 16.40 -0.54 -13.30
C ILE A 268 17.08 -1.87 -12.97
N SER A 269 16.75 -2.95 -13.68
CA SER A 269 17.35 -4.26 -13.50
C SER A 269 18.87 -4.24 -13.70
N GLU A 270 19.35 -3.60 -14.76
CA GLU A 270 20.78 -3.43 -15.04
C GLU A 270 21.49 -2.69 -13.90
N GLN A 271 20.93 -1.56 -13.45
CA GLN A 271 21.50 -0.75 -12.37
C GLN A 271 21.52 -1.49 -11.04
N LEU A 272 20.44 -2.21 -10.69
CA LEU A 272 20.38 -3.03 -9.49
C LEU A 272 21.34 -4.22 -9.56
N SER A 273 21.50 -4.82 -10.74
CA SER A 273 22.48 -5.90 -10.95
C SER A 273 23.92 -5.42 -10.77
N ALA A 274 24.21 -4.15 -11.02
CA ALA A 274 25.51 -3.55 -10.77
C ALA A 274 25.71 -3.10 -9.30
N ASN A 275 24.62 -3.02 -8.51
CA ASN A 275 24.70 -2.59 -7.12
C ASN A 275 25.11 -3.75 -6.21
N GLU A 276 26.23 -3.58 -5.52
CA GLU A 276 26.82 -4.63 -4.67
C GLU A 276 25.89 -5.06 -3.52
N ALA A 277 25.19 -4.13 -2.88
CA ALA A 277 24.26 -4.42 -1.79
C ALA A 277 23.06 -5.24 -2.27
N TRP A 278 22.53 -4.94 -3.46
CA TRP A 278 21.46 -5.72 -4.09
C TRP A 278 21.90 -7.17 -4.35
N GLN A 279 23.09 -7.35 -4.91
CA GLN A 279 23.63 -8.69 -5.23
C GLN A 279 23.97 -9.50 -3.99
N LYS A 280 24.52 -8.88 -2.95
CA LYS A 280 24.93 -9.52 -1.71
C LYS A 280 23.87 -9.59 -0.64
N CYS A 281 22.67 -9.05 -0.90
CA CYS A 281 21.56 -9.09 0.04
C CYS A 281 21.29 -10.52 0.52
N LYS A 282 21.15 -10.69 1.84
CA LYS A 282 20.90 -11.98 2.50
C LYS A 282 19.62 -11.92 3.29
N MET A 283 19.06 -13.11 3.55
CA MET A 283 18.01 -13.21 4.56
C MET A 283 18.55 -12.75 5.92
N PRO A 284 17.82 -11.91 6.66
CA PRO A 284 18.24 -11.52 8.00
C PRO A 284 18.35 -12.78 8.87
N LEU A 285 19.42 -12.86 9.63
CA LEU A 285 19.57 -13.88 10.66
C LEU A 285 18.58 -13.49 11.78
N VAL A 286 17.42 -14.11 11.79
CA VAL A 286 16.49 -13.98 12.90
C VAL A 286 17.07 -14.80 14.04
N SER A 287 17.55 -14.14 15.09
CA SER A 287 17.80 -14.79 16.36
C SER A 287 16.46 -15.34 16.86
N LEU A 288 16.38 -16.63 17.05
CA LEU A 288 15.20 -17.27 17.66
C LEU A 288 14.96 -16.78 19.09
N ASP A 289 15.94 -16.14 19.70
CA ASP A 289 15.90 -15.62 21.08
C ASP A 289 15.20 -14.24 21.19
N ASP A 290 15.04 -13.50 20.09
CA ASP A 290 14.36 -12.19 20.10
C ASP A 290 12.84 -12.27 19.86
N ARG A 291 12.32 -13.45 19.64
CA ARG A 291 10.86 -13.66 19.58
C ARG A 291 10.31 -13.82 20.98
N ALA A 292 9.63 -12.81 21.49
CA ALA A 292 8.64 -13.06 22.54
C ALA A 292 7.75 -14.23 22.06
N PRO A 293 7.55 -15.30 22.88
CA PRO A 293 6.83 -16.48 22.45
C PRO A 293 5.47 -16.07 21.93
N ALA A 294 5.25 -16.26 20.62
CA ALA A 294 3.92 -16.17 20.04
C ALA A 294 3.11 -17.25 20.75
N THR A 295 2.29 -16.87 21.71
CA THR A 295 1.29 -17.77 22.29
C THR A 295 0.30 -18.06 21.17
N TYR A 296 0.55 -19.14 20.46
CA TYR A 296 -0.41 -19.77 19.59
C TYR A 296 -1.54 -20.28 20.45
N SER A 297 -2.59 -19.49 20.63
CA SER A 297 -3.87 -20.05 21.01
C SER A 297 -4.45 -20.69 19.77
N GLU A 298 -4.29 -21.99 19.62
CA GLU A 298 -5.11 -22.78 18.73
C GLU A 298 -6.58 -22.52 19.07
N SER A 299 -7.25 -21.69 18.26
CA SER A 299 -8.70 -21.66 18.30
C SER A 299 -9.19 -22.98 17.73
N LYS A 300 -9.51 -23.89 18.63
CA LYS A 300 -10.29 -25.10 18.32
C LYS A 300 -11.59 -24.61 17.64
N THR A 301 -11.67 -24.74 16.35
CA THR A 301 -12.93 -24.68 15.61
C THR A 301 -13.69 -25.93 15.96
N GLY A 302 -14.48 -25.85 17.06
CA GLY A 302 -15.45 -26.87 17.44
C GLY A 302 -16.59 -26.84 16.42
N HIS A 303 -16.54 -27.76 15.46
CA HIS A 303 -17.74 -28.19 14.76
C HIS A 303 -18.61 -28.98 15.73
N GLU A 304 -19.46 -28.32 16.48
CA GLU A 304 -20.58 -28.98 17.12
C GLU A 304 -21.59 -29.45 16.07
N LYS A 305 -21.57 -30.76 15.83
CA LYS A 305 -22.67 -31.46 15.16
C LYS A 305 -23.90 -31.32 16.07
N ARG A 306 -24.86 -30.50 15.67
CA ARG A 306 -26.22 -30.52 16.23
C ARG A 306 -26.85 -31.88 15.94
N GLY A 307 -26.83 -32.74 16.94
CA GLY A 307 -27.58 -33.98 16.96
C GLY A 307 -29.07 -33.70 16.98
N MET A 308 -29.76 -34.35 16.06
CA MET A 308 -31.24 -34.43 16.03
C MET A 308 -31.73 -35.04 17.30
N SER A 309 -32.41 -34.29 18.15
CA SER A 309 -33.19 -34.82 19.29
C SER A 309 -34.57 -35.17 18.80
N LYS A 310 -34.93 -36.43 19.01
CA LYS A 310 -36.22 -37.06 18.72
C LYS A 310 -37.35 -36.43 19.49
N SER A 311 -38.43 -36.15 18.81
CA SER A 311 -39.76 -35.84 19.35
C SER A 311 -40.24 -36.87 20.37
N ARG A 312 -40.60 -36.45 21.56
CA ARG A 312 -41.54 -37.17 22.43
C ARG A 312 -42.87 -36.43 22.46
N LYS A 313 -43.84 -37.04 21.79
CA LYS A 313 -45.26 -36.76 21.98
C LYS A 313 -45.63 -36.88 23.48
N ARG A 314 -46.32 -35.92 23.99
CA ARG A 314 -47.30 -36.12 25.05
C ARG A 314 -48.56 -35.32 24.77
N ASN A 315 -49.62 -36.05 24.79
CA ASN A 315 -51.00 -35.69 24.54
C ASN A 315 -51.63 -34.97 25.75
N PRO A 316 -52.83 -34.42 25.58
CA PRO A 316 -53.41 -33.33 26.38
C PRO A 316 -54.26 -33.86 27.52
N GLU A 317 -54.44 -33.05 28.51
CA GLU A 317 -55.71 -32.99 29.29
C GLU A 317 -55.60 -31.82 30.28
N ARG A 318 -56.62 -31.01 30.16
CA ARG A 318 -57.30 -30.00 30.95
C ARG A 318 -56.95 -28.55 30.72
#